data_cc00fd0933832f2bbb3518307f371844
#
_entry.id   cc00fd0933832f2bbb3518307f371844
#
_cell.length_a   1.000
_cell.length_b   1.000
_cell.length_c   1.000
_cell.angle_alpha   90.00
_cell.angle_beta   90.00
_cell.angle_gamma   90.00
#
_symmetry.space_group_name_H-M   'P 1'
#
loop_
_entity.id
_entity.type
_entity.pdbx_description
1 polymer ?
#
loop_
_entity_poly.entity_id
_entity_poly.type
_entity_poly.pdbx_seq_one_letter_code
_entity_poly.pdbx_strand_id
1 'polypeptide(L)'
;MLAAIDVVPVNITLAREPKLGIVIPSKNKNDLLFTCVDSIVHTTNYQNYKIYIADTGSDAQVLEEINQRYGHLKHIELIKFNHYHFAGINNLVIKHMMDLDTELVLCCNNDIKMLNDAISLMVGTYLNNQVNVGTVGARLHYEDGTLQHLGMCFTGRPNNPLSHFMIHQPFVRSDYSGSVGKVYGNTAAFMLIARDLFIDIGGYNEGYEECYEDAELNLKLASFGKMNLLPLDAVCYHYESKSRREFKQENYMTRNDHERISAFLHRNQSVLNQYLAAA
;
A
#
# COMPACT_ATOMS: atom_id res chain seq x y z
N MET A 1 -3.01 -6.12 23.77
CA MET A 1 -2.20 -4.90 23.96
C MET A 1 -1.24 -4.85 22.78
N LEU A 2 -1.23 -3.76 22.01
CA LEU A 2 -0.28 -3.60 20.89
C LEU A 2 1.15 -3.59 21.45
N ALA A 3 2.08 -4.28 20.79
CA ALA A 3 3.49 -4.22 21.17
C ALA A 3 4.04 -2.82 20.92
N ALA A 4 4.91 -2.35 21.81
CA ALA A 4 5.63 -1.10 21.59
C ALA A 4 6.68 -1.34 20.48
N ILE A 5 6.58 -0.58 19.40
CA ILE A 5 7.59 -0.55 18.35
C ILE A 5 8.41 0.72 18.53
N ASP A 6 9.71 0.63 18.34
CA ASP A 6 10.57 1.80 18.34
C ASP A 6 10.33 2.61 17.07
N VAL A 7 9.59 3.72 17.22
CA VAL A 7 9.19 4.62 16.15
C VAL A 7 9.83 5.99 16.40
N VAL A 8 10.55 6.48 15.43
CA VAL A 8 11.13 7.84 15.50
C VAL A 8 10.11 8.85 15.04
N PRO A 9 9.94 9.95 15.77
CA PRO A 9 9.27 11.14 15.24
C PRO A 9 9.99 11.62 13.99
N VAL A 10 9.22 11.81 12.93
CA VAL A 10 9.75 12.33 11.67
C VAL A 10 9.33 13.76 11.53
N ASN A 11 10.30 14.63 11.37
CA ASN A 11 10.07 16.02 11.01
C ASN A 11 10.82 16.26 9.69
N ILE A 12 10.10 16.15 8.58
CA ILE A 12 10.65 16.38 7.24
C ILE A 12 10.00 17.62 6.63
N THR A 13 10.84 18.50 6.11
CA THR A 13 10.39 19.66 5.34
C THR A 13 10.46 19.30 3.86
N LEU A 14 9.32 19.27 3.19
CA LEU A 14 9.24 19.00 1.77
C LEU A 14 9.44 20.29 0.97
N ALA A 15 10.17 20.21 -0.13
CA ALA A 15 10.35 21.35 -1.04
C ALA A 15 9.04 21.75 -1.75
N ARG A 16 8.12 20.80 -1.92
CA ARG A 16 6.75 20.99 -2.39
C ARG A 16 5.87 19.85 -1.87
N GLU A 17 4.57 20.07 -1.88
CA GLU A 17 3.57 19.05 -1.56
C GLU A 17 2.71 18.75 -2.80
N PRO A 18 3.07 17.75 -3.63
CA PRO A 18 2.24 17.29 -4.73
C PRO A 18 0.86 16.87 -4.23
N LYS A 19 -0.21 17.11 -4.98
CA LYS A 19 -1.53 16.65 -4.56
C LYS A 19 -1.57 15.12 -4.48
N LEU A 20 -1.90 14.60 -3.31
CA LEU A 20 -1.94 13.19 -2.98
C LEU A 20 -3.39 12.69 -2.90
N GLY A 21 -3.75 11.71 -3.70
CA GLY A 21 -5.00 10.95 -3.55
C GLY A 21 -4.76 9.68 -2.74
N ILE A 22 -5.50 9.47 -1.66
CA ILE A 22 -5.42 8.27 -0.82
C ILE A 22 -6.67 7.42 -1.08
N VAL A 23 -6.52 6.20 -1.59
CA VAL A 23 -7.64 5.27 -1.86
C VAL A 23 -7.71 4.25 -0.74
N ILE A 24 -8.90 4.14 -0.12
CA ILE A 24 -9.15 3.20 0.97
C ILE A 24 -10.38 2.35 0.64
N PRO A 25 -10.23 1.17 0.02
CA PRO A 25 -11.34 0.23 -0.14
C PRO A 25 -11.83 -0.26 1.23
N SER A 26 -13.14 -0.26 1.46
CA SER A 26 -13.71 -0.68 2.76
C SER A 26 -15.07 -1.34 2.59
N LYS A 27 -15.39 -2.25 3.52
CA LYS A 27 -16.73 -2.86 3.69
C LYS A 27 -16.97 -3.25 5.14
N ASN A 28 -18.03 -2.72 5.76
CA ASN A 28 -18.53 -3.14 7.07
C ASN A 28 -17.47 -3.25 8.19
N LYS A 29 -16.48 -2.41 8.28
CA LYS A 29 -15.41 -2.48 9.29
C LYS A 29 -15.06 -1.08 9.78
N ASN A 30 -16.06 -0.38 10.35
CA ASN A 30 -15.90 1.01 10.78
C ASN A 30 -14.81 1.17 11.85
N ASP A 31 -14.63 0.21 12.75
CA ASP A 31 -13.58 0.22 13.76
C ASP A 31 -12.18 0.28 13.14
N LEU A 32 -11.93 -0.52 12.11
CA LEU A 32 -10.67 -0.52 11.36
C LEU A 32 -10.55 0.74 10.49
N LEU A 33 -11.60 1.05 9.70
CA LEU A 33 -11.61 2.23 8.84
C LEU A 33 -11.38 3.51 9.63
N PHE A 34 -12.05 3.67 10.78
CA PHE A 34 -11.87 4.86 11.62
C PHE A 34 -10.48 4.92 12.23
N THR A 35 -9.93 3.79 12.67
CA THR A 35 -8.53 3.73 13.14
C THR A 35 -7.57 4.15 12.02
N CYS A 36 -7.80 3.69 10.79
CA CYS A 36 -6.98 4.02 9.63
C CYS A 36 -7.05 5.51 9.30
N VAL A 37 -8.24 6.01 9.00
CA VAL A 37 -8.45 7.42 8.59
C VAL A 37 -8.01 8.39 9.69
N ASP A 38 -8.37 8.14 10.95
CA ASP A 38 -7.97 8.98 12.06
C ASP A 38 -6.45 9.00 12.25
N SER A 39 -5.78 7.84 12.09
CA SER A 39 -4.31 7.80 12.18
C SER A 39 -3.65 8.64 11.08
N ILE A 40 -4.20 8.66 9.86
CA ILE A 40 -3.72 9.52 8.78
C ILE A 40 -3.92 10.99 9.17
N VAL A 41 -5.15 11.38 9.51
CA VAL A 41 -5.52 12.77 9.81
C VAL A 41 -4.72 13.35 10.99
N HIS A 42 -4.46 12.55 12.03
CA HIS A 42 -3.80 13.04 13.24
C HIS A 42 -2.26 12.90 13.23
N THR A 43 -1.71 12.05 12.36
CA THR A 43 -0.27 11.73 12.41
C THR A 43 0.50 12.40 11.30
N THR A 44 -0.12 12.68 10.13
CA THR A 44 0.59 13.33 9.03
C THR A 44 0.67 14.84 9.19
N ASN A 45 1.83 15.42 8.86
CA ASN A 45 2.01 16.85 8.66
C ASN A 45 1.74 17.28 7.21
N TYR A 46 1.56 16.32 6.30
CA TYR A 46 1.25 16.56 4.90
C TYR A 46 -0.12 17.21 4.75
N GLN A 47 -0.24 18.33 4.04
CA GLN A 47 -1.48 19.10 3.98
C GLN A 47 -2.25 18.92 2.66
N ASN A 48 -1.54 18.65 1.56
CA ASN A 48 -2.15 18.62 0.23
C ASN A 48 -2.62 17.20 -0.15
N TYR A 49 -3.57 16.64 0.59
CA TYR A 49 -4.13 15.33 0.32
C TYR A 49 -5.65 15.29 0.30
N LYS A 50 -6.20 14.26 -0.35
CA LYS A 50 -7.62 13.91 -0.32
C LYS A 50 -7.78 12.40 -0.17
N ILE A 51 -8.64 11.98 0.76
CA ILE A 51 -8.98 10.57 1.02
C ILE A 51 -10.24 10.21 0.25
N TYR A 52 -10.18 9.12 -0.49
CA TYR A 52 -11.29 8.49 -1.19
C TYR A 52 -11.61 7.16 -0.52
N ILE A 53 -12.64 7.15 0.33
CA ILE A 53 -13.15 5.93 0.93
C ILE A 53 -14.00 5.22 -0.12
N ALA A 54 -13.50 4.11 -0.65
CA ALA A 54 -14.18 3.30 -1.66
C ALA A 54 -15.01 2.22 -0.98
N ASP A 55 -16.27 2.53 -0.66
CA ASP A 55 -17.19 1.59 -0.04
C ASP A 55 -17.64 0.52 -1.04
N THR A 56 -17.56 -0.75 -0.65
CA THR A 56 -17.82 -1.90 -1.53
C THR A 56 -19.08 -2.68 -1.16
N GLY A 57 -20.08 -1.95 -0.68
CA GLY A 57 -21.39 -2.50 -0.34
C GLY A 57 -21.57 -2.73 1.16
N SER A 58 -21.25 -1.72 1.97
CA SER A 58 -21.55 -1.71 3.40
C SER A 58 -23.05 -1.53 3.68
N ASP A 59 -23.45 -1.92 4.88
CA ASP A 59 -24.80 -1.74 5.38
C ASP A 59 -25.12 -0.23 5.56
N ALA A 60 -26.39 0.14 5.47
CA ALA A 60 -26.83 1.52 5.54
C ALA A 60 -26.41 2.22 6.85
N GLN A 61 -26.44 1.52 7.98
CA GLN A 61 -26.00 2.04 9.26
C GLN A 61 -24.50 2.39 9.24
N VAL A 62 -23.67 1.53 8.66
CA VAL A 62 -22.22 1.71 8.51
C VAL A 62 -21.91 2.96 7.68
N LEU A 63 -22.64 3.13 6.57
CA LEU A 63 -22.51 4.32 5.70
C LEU A 63 -22.90 5.60 6.42
N GLU A 64 -23.95 5.55 7.22
CA GLU A 64 -24.40 6.70 8.04
C GLU A 64 -23.34 7.08 9.09
N GLU A 65 -22.73 6.11 9.77
CA GLU A 65 -21.64 6.36 10.73
C GLU A 65 -20.42 6.99 10.05
N ILE A 66 -20.04 6.53 8.85
CA ILE A 66 -18.95 7.13 8.05
C ILE A 66 -19.28 8.58 7.71
N ASN A 67 -20.51 8.83 7.25
CA ASN A 67 -20.96 10.18 6.88
C ASN A 67 -21.03 11.13 8.09
N GLN A 68 -21.53 10.67 9.24
CA GLN A 68 -21.55 11.45 10.49
C GLN A 68 -20.14 11.83 10.93
N ARG A 69 -19.17 10.90 10.81
CA ARG A 69 -17.79 11.14 11.25
C ARG A 69 -17.01 12.03 10.28
N TYR A 70 -17.11 11.81 8.99
CA TYR A 70 -16.24 12.44 7.99
C TYR A 70 -16.95 13.33 6.96
N GLY A 71 -18.27 13.28 6.84
CA GLY A 71 -19.02 14.00 5.80
C GLY A 71 -18.90 15.53 5.85
N HIS A 72 -18.43 16.10 6.97
CA HIS A 72 -18.12 17.52 7.10
C HIS A 72 -16.69 17.90 6.64
N LEU A 73 -15.81 16.91 6.38
CA LEU A 73 -14.42 17.13 6.01
C LEU A 73 -14.29 17.12 4.47
N LYS A 74 -13.97 18.28 3.88
CA LYS A 74 -13.90 18.46 2.42
C LYS A 74 -12.81 17.61 1.74
N HIS A 75 -11.80 17.19 2.49
CA HIS A 75 -10.71 16.36 2.00
C HIS A 75 -10.95 14.86 2.18
N ILE A 76 -12.17 14.46 2.55
CA ILE A 76 -12.60 13.05 2.62
C ILE A 76 -13.86 12.88 1.80
N GLU A 77 -13.84 11.95 0.86
CA GLU A 77 -14.94 11.61 -0.05
C GLU A 77 -15.31 10.14 0.08
N LEU A 78 -16.61 9.85 0.21
CA LEU A 78 -17.16 8.50 0.21
C LEU A 78 -17.69 8.16 -1.19
N ILE A 79 -17.08 7.17 -1.83
CA ILE A 79 -17.49 6.64 -3.14
C ILE A 79 -18.09 5.25 -2.95
N LYS A 80 -19.26 4.98 -3.55
CA LYS A 80 -19.98 3.73 -3.37
C LYS A 80 -19.85 2.81 -4.57
N PHE A 81 -19.52 1.55 -4.31
CA PHE A 81 -19.47 0.45 -5.28
C PHE A 81 -20.43 -0.66 -4.86
N ASN A 82 -20.88 -1.45 -5.82
CA ASN A 82 -21.84 -2.54 -5.56
C ASN A 82 -21.17 -3.88 -5.27
N HIS A 83 -19.87 -4.01 -5.53
CA HIS A 83 -19.13 -5.24 -5.32
C HIS A 83 -17.67 -4.95 -4.97
N TYR A 84 -17.04 -5.89 -4.30
CA TYR A 84 -15.61 -5.84 -3.98
C TYR A 84 -14.81 -6.50 -5.10
N HIS A 85 -13.80 -5.79 -5.56
CA HIS A 85 -12.71 -6.30 -6.40
C HIS A 85 -11.53 -5.33 -6.25
N PHE A 86 -10.53 -5.72 -5.48
CA PHE A 86 -9.46 -4.81 -5.04
C PHE A 86 -8.79 -4.08 -6.22
N ALA A 87 -8.30 -4.84 -7.21
CA ALA A 87 -7.63 -4.27 -8.38
C ALA A 87 -8.55 -3.31 -9.17
N GLY A 88 -9.77 -3.74 -9.47
CA GLY A 88 -10.71 -2.95 -10.27
C GLY A 88 -11.16 -1.67 -9.59
N ILE A 89 -11.43 -1.72 -8.27
CA ILE A 89 -11.84 -0.54 -7.49
C ILE A 89 -10.72 0.49 -7.44
N ASN A 90 -9.50 0.08 -7.09
CA ASN A 90 -8.35 0.97 -7.10
C ASN A 90 -8.11 1.56 -8.49
N ASN A 91 -8.14 0.75 -9.55
CA ASN A 91 -8.00 1.21 -10.92
C ASN A 91 -9.05 2.27 -11.28
N LEU A 92 -10.32 2.01 -10.94
CA LEU A 92 -11.44 2.90 -11.28
C LEU A 92 -11.33 4.25 -10.55
N VAL A 93 -11.04 4.23 -9.23
CA VAL A 93 -10.86 5.45 -8.44
C VAL A 93 -9.69 6.25 -8.96
N ILE A 94 -8.53 5.63 -9.15
CA ILE A 94 -7.30 6.32 -9.56
C ILE A 94 -7.43 6.93 -10.96
N LYS A 95 -8.00 6.19 -11.89
CA LYS A 95 -8.10 6.63 -13.29
C LYS A 95 -9.19 7.68 -13.51
N HIS A 96 -10.33 7.56 -12.83
CA HIS A 96 -11.56 8.25 -13.22
C HIS A 96 -12.25 9.08 -12.15
N MET A 97 -11.95 8.83 -10.86
CA MET A 97 -12.69 9.46 -9.75
C MET A 97 -11.85 10.44 -8.94
N MET A 98 -10.53 10.38 -9.00
CA MET A 98 -9.65 11.37 -8.37
C MET A 98 -9.71 12.71 -9.09
N ASP A 99 -9.47 13.77 -8.31
CA ASP A 99 -9.30 15.12 -8.85
C ASP A 99 -8.19 15.12 -9.93
N LEU A 100 -8.41 15.90 -11.00
CA LEU A 100 -7.53 15.88 -12.18
C LEU A 100 -6.09 16.32 -11.89
N ASP A 101 -5.91 17.16 -10.88
CA ASP A 101 -4.61 17.69 -10.44
C ASP A 101 -3.90 16.78 -9.42
N THR A 102 -4.43 15.58 -9.15
CA THR A 102 -3.77 14.58 -8.31
C THR A 102 -2.49 14.08 -9.00
N GLU A 103 -1.34 14.29 -8.38
CA GLU A 103 -0.03 13.88 -8.90
C GLU A 103 0.44 12.52 -8.35
N LEU A 104 0.16 12.26 -7.07
CA LEU A 104 0.55 11.05 -6.37
C LEU A 104 -0.66 10.28 -5.86
N VAL A 105 -0.52 8.97 -5.78
CA VAL A 105 -1.54 8.08 -5.26
C VAL A 105 -0.96 7.23 -4.14
N LEU A 106 -1.67 7.13 -3.03
CA LEU A 106 -1.42 6.18 -1.96
C LEU A 106 -2.54 5.14 -1.95
N CYS A 107 -2.24 3.91 -2.33
CA CYS A 107 -3.09 2.77 -2.04
C CYS A 107 -2.97 2.45 -0.56
N CYS A 108 -4.07 2.33 0.14
CA CYS A 108 -4.10 2.12 1.59
C CYS A 108 -5.23 1.15 1.96
N ASN A 109 -4.91 0.08 2.67
CA ASN A 109 -5.93 -0.80 3.24
C ASN A 109 -6.62 -0.11 4.42
N ASN A 110 -7.91 -0.44 4.63
CA ASN A 110 -8.70 0.12 5.73
C ASN A 110 -8.26 -0.33 7.14
N ASP A 111 -7.33 -1.26 7.23
CA ASP A 111 -6.78 -1.81 8.48
C ASP A 111 -5.31 -1.43 8.72
N ILE A 112 -4.88 -0.33 8.11
CA ILE A 112 -3.59 0.33 8.40
C ILE A 112 -3.75 1.30 9.58
N LYS A 113 -2.72 1.41 10.41
CA LYS A 113 -2.58 2.49 11.39
C LYS A 113 -1.19 3.10 11.30
N MET A 114 -1.12 4.36 10.90
CA MET A 114 0.15 5.10 10.89
C MET A 114 0.67 5.32 12.32
N LEU A 115 1.98 5.15 12.52
CA LEU A 115 2.64 5.33 13.82
C LEU A 115 3.49 6.61 13.87
N ASN A 116 3.84 7.16 12.73
CA ASN A 116 4.52 8.43 12.56
C ASN A 116 4.11 9.07 11.23
N ASP A 117 4.72 10.20 10.86
CA ASP A 117 4.44 10.87 9.59
C ASP A 117 5.03 10.11 8.38
N ALA A 118 4.54 8.87 8.19
CA ALA A 118 4.98 7.99 7.11
C ALA A 118 4.70 8.60 5.72
N ILE A 119 3.61 9.35 5.57
CA ILE A 119 3.26 9.98 4.28
C ILE A 119 4.33 10.99 3.87
N SER A 120 4.72 11.92 4.74
CA SER A 120 5.78 12.89 4.41
C SER A 120 7.11 12.23 4.10
N LEU A 121 7.47 11.13 4.79
CA LEU A 121 8.67 10.33 4.48
C LEU A 121 8.60 9.68 3.10
N MET A 122 7.47 9.06 2.77
CA MET A 122 7.30 8.40 1.49
C MET A 122 7.29 9.41 0.33
N VAL A 123 6.59 10.55 0.49
CA VAL A 123 6.60 11.63 -0.51
C VAL A 123 7.99 12.23 -0.65
N GLY A 124 8.70 12.51 0.45
CA GLY A 124 10.08 13.00 0.43
C GLY A 124 11.03 12.02 -0.28
N THR A 125 10.89 10.72 -0.03
CA THR A 125 11.65 9.67 -0.72
C THR A 125 11.35 9.68 -2.22
N TYR A 126 10.08 9.82 -2.62
CA TYR A 126 9.70 9.95 -4.02
C TYR A 126 10.33 11.21 -4.66
N LEU A 127 10.17 12.37 -4.04
CA LEU A 127 10.65 13.65 -4.59
C LEU A 127 12.17 13.70 -4.79
N ASN A 128 12.93 13.07 -3.90
CA ASN A 128 14.39 13.01 -4.00
C ASN A 128 14.87 12.06 -5.12
N ASN A 129 14.01 11.21 -5.69
CA ASN A 129 14.38 10.19 -6.66
C ASN A 129 13.46 10.16 -7.91
N GLN A 130 12.65 11.18 -8.15
CA GLN A 130 11.51 11.22 -9.10
C GLN A 130 11.71 10.51 -10.45
N VAL A 131 12.89 10.67 -11.07
CA VAL A 131 13.14 10.21 -12.45
C VAL A 131 13.01 8.69 -12.59
N ASN A 132 13.38 7.94 -11.55
CA ASN A 132 13.49 6.48 -11.62
C ASN A 132 12.60 5.74 -10.62
N VAL A 133 11.78 6.43 -9.83
CA VAL A 133 10.92 5.75 -8.83
C VAL A 133 9.75 5.05 -9.49
N GLY A 134 9.55 3.80 -9.12
CA GLY A 134 8.33 3.04 -9.35
C GLY A 134 7.34 3.26 -8.21
N THR A 135 7.52 2.54 -7.11
CA THR A 135 6.69 2.67 -5.92
C THR A 135 7.52 3.06 -4.69
N VAL A 136 6.86 3.65 -3.70
CA VAL A 136 7.43 3.84 -2.35
C VAL A 136 6.50 3.20 -1.34
N GLY A 137 7.04 2.30 -0.51
CA GLY A 137 6.30 1.62 0.56
C GLY A 137 6.63 2.13 1.94
N ALA A 138 6.04 1.48 2.96
CA ALA A 138 6.36 1.68 4.36
C ALA A 138 6.70 0.36 5.03
N ARG A 139 7.40 0.42 6.14
CA ARG A 139 7.64 -0.72 7.04
C ARG A 139 6.35 -1.03 7.80
N LEU A 140 5.81 -2.23 7.59
CA LEU A 140 4.59 -2.67 8.26
C LEU A 140 4.90 -3.69 9.35
N HIS A 141 4.16 -3.58 10.45
CA HIS A 141 4.25 -4.47 11.59
C HIS A 141 2.90 -5.11 11.91
N TYR A 142 2.96 -6.32 12.44
CA TYR A 142 1.84 -6.95 13.14
C TYR A 142 1.61 -6.31 14.51
N GLU A 143 0.47 -6.61 15.13
CA GLU A 143 0.11 -6.11 16.48
C GLU A 143 1.09 -6.57 17.57
N ASP A 144 1.80 -7.69 17.37
CA ASP A 144 2.82 -8.22 18.26
C ASP A 144 4.20 -7.53 18.11
N GLY A 145 4.30 -6.58 17.17
CA GLY A 145 5.51 -5.80 16.88
C GLY A 145 6.48 -6.47 15.93
N THR A 146 6.22 -7.71 15.51
CA THR A 146 7.05 -8.34 14.48
C THR A 146 6.82 -7.72 13.11
N LEU A 147 7.80 -7.84 12.22
CA LEU A 147 7.70 -7.35 10.86
C LEU A 147 6.63 -8.12 10.08
N GLN A 148 5.83 -7.38 9.34
CA GLN A 148 4.93 -7.93 8.33
C GLN A 148 5.45 -7.67 6.92
N HIS A 149 5.92 -6.45 6.66
CA HIS A 149 6.44 -6.04 5.36
C HIS A 149 7.67 -5.15 5.49
N LEU A 150 8.73 -5.55 4.83
CA LEU A 150 9.97 -4.78 4.65
C LEU A 150 10.46 -4.93 3.19
N GLY A 151 9.52 -4.87 2.25
CA GLY A 151 9.72 -5.19 0.85
C GLY A 151 9.42 -6.65 0.51
N MET A 152 9.13 -6.90 -0.76
CA MET A 152 8.91 -8.24 -1.29
C MET A 152 10.24 -8.94 -1.57
N CYS A 153 10.26 -10.27 -1.45
CA CYS A 153 11.39 -11.11 -1.81
C CYS A 153 10.94 -12.39 -2.53
N PHE A 154 11.86 -12.98 -3.31
CA PHE A 154 11.64 -14.28 -3.93
C PHE A 154 11.95 -15.39 -2.92
N THR A 155 11.05 -16.36 -2.82
CA THR A 155 11.20 -17.49 -1.88
C THR A 155 11.97 -18.67 -2.47
N GLY A 156 12.09 -18.76 -3.80
CA GLY A 156 12.56 -19.94 -4.52
C GLY A 156 11.59 -21.13 -4.48
N ARG A 157 10.38 -20.98 -3.94
CA ARG A 157 9.36 -22.03 -3.84
C ARG A 157 8.36 -21.92 -4.98
N PRO A 158 8.13 -22.96 -5.81
CA PRO A 158 7.20 -22.89 -6.93
C PRO A 158 5.75 -22.53 -6.52
N ASN A 159 5.30 -23.06 -5.38
CA ASN A 159 3.92 -22.84 -4.88
C ASN A 159 3.73 -21.56 -4.08
N ASN A 160 4.79 -20.80 -3.81
CA ASN A 160 4.75 -19.49 -3.17
C ASN A 160 5.98 -18.69 -3.59
N PRO A 161 6.01 -18.17 -4.83
CA PRO A 161 7.22 -17.60 -5.41
C PRO A 161 7.66 -16.29 -4.76
N LEU A 162 6.75 -15.57 -4.11
CA LEU A 162 7.00 -14.29 -3.47
C LEU A 162 6.57 -14.31 -2.01
N SER A 163 7.25 -13.54 -1.18
CA SER A 163 6.93 -13.31 0.22
C SER A 163 7.42 -11.92 0.64
N HIS A 164 7.17 -11.54 1.89
CA HIS A 164 7.72 -10.34 2.48
C HIS A 164 9.06 -10.62 3.15
N PHE A 165 10.02 -9.72 2.95
CA PHE A 165 11.35 -9.86 3.54
C PHE A 165 11.27 -9.75 5.08
N MET A 166 11.95 -10.65 5.79
CA MET A 166 11.97 -10.74 7.25
C MET A 166 10.59 -10.86 7.93
N ILE A 167 9.57 -11.36 7.24
CA ILE A 167 8.23 -11.55 7.82
C ILE A 167 8.32 -12.33 9.15
N HIS A 168 7.57 -11.90 10.17
CA HIS A 168 7.54 -12.44 11.54
C HIS A 168 8.87 -12.31 12.32
N GLN A 169 9.84 -11.53 11.83
CA GLN A 169 11.08 -11.28 12.55
C GLN A 169 11.00 -9.98 13.37
N PRO A 170 11.73 -9.86 14.48
CA PRO A 170 11.90 -8.59 15.17
C PRO A 170 12.71 -7.62 14.30
N PHE A 171 12.37 -6.33 14.36
CA PHE A 171 13.13 -5.28 13.71
C PHE A 171 14.01 -4.56 14.73
N VAL A 172 15.33 -4.54 14.48
CA VAL A 172 16.29 -3.81 15.30
C VAL A 172 16.72 -2.55 14.55
N ARG A 173 16.22 -1.41 15.00
CA ARG A 173 16.38 -0.14 14.31
C ARG A 173 17.83 0.35 14.22
N SER A 174 18.67 0.10 15.24
CA SER A 174 20.05 0.59 15.30
C SER A 174 20.86 0.31 14.04
N ASP A 175 20.48 -0.74 13.31
CA ASP A 175 21.22 -1.20 12.14
C ASP A 175 20.81 -0.47 10.84
N TYR A 176 19.67 0.27 10.83
CA TYR A 176 19.03 0.75 9.61
C TYR A 176 18.50 2.19 9.65
N SER A 177 18.70 2.93 10.74
CA SER A 177 18.13 4.27 10.92
C SER A 177 18.45 5.24 9.77
N GLY A 178 17.43 5.91 9.27
CA GLY A 178 17.54 6.89 8.18
C GLY A 178 17.79 6.29 6.79
N SER A 179 17.77 4.97 6.67
CA SER A 179 18.03 4.28 5.39
C SER A 179 16.78 4.21 4.52
N VAL A 180 17.00 4.28 3.20
CA VAL A 180 15.99 3.95 2.19
C VAL A 180 16.44 2.68 1.47
N GLY A 181 15.66 1.61 1.60
CA GLY A 181 15.91 0.34 0.93
C GLY A 181 15.41 0.35 -0.51
N LYS A 182 16.19 -0.23 -1.45
CA LYS A 182 15.68 -0.66 -2.75
C LYS A 182 15.12 -2.05 -2.58
N VAL A 183 13.84 -2.26 -2.97
CA VAL A 183 13.11 -3.51 -2.78
C VAL A 183 12.54 -4.02 -4.10
N TYR A 184 12.20 -5.31 -4.18
CA TYR A 184 11.57 -5.87 -5.39
C TYR A 184 10.14 -5.35 -5.59
N GLY A 185 9.45 -5.04 -4.51
CA GLY A 185 8.13 -4.47 -4.54
C GLY A 185 7.63 -4.11 -3.17
N ASN A 186 6.60 -3.28 -3.15
CA ASN A 186 5.87 -2.85 -1.98
C ASN A 186 4.44 -3.40 -2.01
N THR A 187 3.90 -3.77 -0.87
CA THR A 187 2.51 -4.21 -0.80
C THR A 187 1.54 -3.03 -0.96
N ALA A 188 0.47 -3.25 -1.70
CA ALA A 188 -0.61 -2.26 -1.89
C ALA A 188 -1.35 -1.92 -0.59
N ALA A 189 -1.07 -2.62 0.52
CA ALA A 189 -1.61 -2.26 1.82
C ALA A 189 -1.24 -0.83 2.25
N PHE A 190 -0.03 -0.34 1.86
CA PHE A 190 0.37 1.06 2.04
C PHE A 190 1.47 1.43 1.03
N MET A 191 1.07 1.84 -0.19
CA MET A 191 1.98 2.01 -1.32
C MET A 191 1.71 3.30 -2.09
N LEU A 192 2.74 4.13 -2.20
CA LEU A 192 2.75 5.38 -2.98
C LEU A 192 3.27 5.13 -4.39
N ILE A 193 2.64 5.75 -5.38
CA ILE A 193 3.05 5.76 -6.79
C ILE A 193 2.64 7.08 -7.46
N ALA A 194 3.36 7.53 -8.48
CA ALA A 194 2.90 8.61 -9.33
C ALA A 194 1.65 8.19 -10.10
N ARG A 195 0.61 9.06 -10.13
CA ARG A 195 -0.67 8.73 -10.78
C ARG A 195 -0.50 8.44 -12.26
N ASP A 196 0.22 9.30 -12.98
CA ASP A 196 0.43 9.11 -14.41
C ASP A 196 1.19 7.80 -14.70
N LEU A 197 2.22 7.49 -13.90
CA LEU A 197 2.95 6.22 -14.03
C LEU A 197 2.03 5.01 -13.79
N PHE A 198 1.13 5.09 -12.80
CA PHE A 198 0.15 4.03 -12.55
C PHE A 198 -0.79 3.83 -13.75
N ILE A 199 -1.24 4.93 -14.36
CA ILE A 199 -2.12 4.90 -15.53
C ILE A 199 -1.36 4.36 -16.76
N ASP A 200 -0.17 4.86 -17.02
CA ASP A 200 0.65 4.51 -18.18
C ASP A 200 1.04 3.02 -18.20
N ILE A 201 1.29 2.44 -17.02
CA ILE A 201 1.62 1.02 -16.90
C ILE A 201 0.37 0.12 -16.95
N GLY A 202 -0.82 0.71 -17.00
CA GLY A 202 -2.11 0.03 -17.10
C GLY A 202 -2.83 -0.21 -15.77
N GLY A 203 -2.23 0.19 -14.63
CA GLY A 203 -2.75 -0.05 -13.29
C GLY A 203 -2.56 -1.50 -12.85
N TYR A 204 -3.35 -1.92 -11.86
CA TYR A 204 -3.39 -3.31 -11.42
C TYR A 204 -4.00 -4.23 -12.46
N ASN A 205 -3.48 -5.45 -12.58
CA ASN A 205 -4.07 -6.48 -13.42
C ASN A 205 -5.33 -7.04 -12.75
N GLU A 206 -6.51 -6.73 -13.32
CA GLU A 206 -7.81 -7.13 -12.81
C GLU A 206 -8.11 -8.64 -12.96
N GLY A 207 -7.20 -9.38 -13.52
CA GLY A 207 -7.31 -10.84 -13.57
C GLY A 207 -6.94 -11.54 -12.26
N TYR A 208 -6.33 -10.83 -11.28
CA TYR A 208 -6.13 -11.37 -9.94
C TYR A 208 -7.43 -11.25 -9.13
N GLU A 209 -7.74 -12.30 -8.38
CA GLU A 209 -8.96 -12.36 -7.57
C GLU A 209 -8.72 -11.84 -6.16
N GLU A 210 -7.60 -12.23 -5.53
CA GLU A 210 -7.35 -11.99 -4.10
C GLU A 210 -5.94 -11.47 -3.78
N CYS A 211 -4.92 -11.77 -4.61
CA CYS A 211 -3.54 -11.40 -4.30
C CYS A 211 -2.62 -11.36 -5.53
N TYR A 212 -1.42 -10.80 -5.36
CA TYR A 212 -0.35 -10.63 -6.34
C TYR A 212 -0.55 -9.51 -7.39
N GLU A 213 -1.66 -8.78 -7.40
CA GLU A 213 -1.86 -7.63 -8.27
C GLU A 213 -0.80 -6.53 -8.01
N ASP A 214 -0.46 -6.33 -6.74
CA ASP A 214 0.60 -5.41 -6.32
C ASP A 214 2.00 -5.95 -6.68
N ALA A 215 2.21 -7.24 -6.51
CA ALA A 215 3.47 -7.86 -6.87
C ALA A 215 3.73 -7.76 -8.39
N GLU A 216 2.75 -8.09 -9.24
CA GLU A 216 2.87 -7.93 -10.69
C GLU A 216 3.15 -6.48 -11.08
N LEU A 217 2.44 -5.50 -10.50
CA LEU A 217 2.65 -4.07 -10.75
C LEU A 217 4.09 -3.66 -10.45
N ASN A 218 4.59 -4.00 -9.26
CA ASN A 218 5.94 -3.65 -8.84
C ASN A 218 7.02 -4.29 -9.72
N LEU A 219 6.87 -5.58 -10.03
CA LEU A 219 7.82 -6.30 -10.90
C LEU A 219 7.78 -5.80 -12.34
N LYS A 220 6.60 -5.39 -12.83
CA LYS A 220 6.45 -4.76 -14.13
C LYS A 220 7.17 -3.41 -14.16
N LEU A 221 7.04 -2.57 -13.12
CA LEU A 221 7.78 -1.32 -12.98
C LEU A 221 9.31 -1.58 -12.95
N ALA A 222 9.76 -2.57 -12.19
CA ALA A 222 11.16 -2.99 -12.16
C ALA A 222 11.68 -3.42 -13.54
N SER A 223 10.86 -4.10 -14.34
CA SER A 223 11.23 -4.51 -15.71
C SER A 223 11.39 -3.31 -16.67
N PHE A 224 10.79 -2.16 -16.35
CA PHE A 224 11.01 -0.89 -17.05
C PHE A 224 12.11 -0.02 -16.43
N GLY A 225 12.96 -0.60 -15.55
CA GLY A 225 14.07 0.10 -14.92
C GLY A 225 13.68 1.04 -13.79
N LYS A 226 12.43 0.99 -13.31
CA LYS A 226 12.00 1.79 -12.15
C LYS A 226 12.44 1.13 -10.86
N MET A 227 12.78 1.95 -9.86
CA MET A 227 13.16 1.50 -8.52
C MET A 227 11.95 1.51 -7.58
N ASN A 228 11.71 0.40 -6.91
CA ASN A 228 10.78 0.37 -5.79
C ASN A 228 11.58 0.64 -4.50
N LEU A 229 11.15 1.63 -3.74
CA LEU A 229 11.87 2.15 -2.58
C LEU A 229 11.05 1.97 -1.30
N LEU A 230 11.73 1.83 -0.17
CA LEU A 230 11.11 1.73 1.14
C LEU A 230 11.94 2.50 2.18
N PRO A 231 11.49 3.70 2.62
CA PRO A 231 12.08 4.39 3.76
C PRO A 231 11.78 3.61 5.05
N LEU A 232 12.81 3.13 5.74
CA LEU A 232 12.68 2.25 6.89
C LEU A 232 12.03 2.92 8.10
N ASP A 233 12.07 4.26 8.15
CA ASP A 233 11.45 5.06 9.22
C ASP A 233 9.98 5.42 8.95
N ALA A 234 9.41 5.12 7.78
CA ALA A 234 7.97 5.17 7.54
C ALA A 234 7.32 3.93 8.14
N VAL A 235 6.56 4.07 9.21
CA VAL A 235 6.13 2.93 10.04
C VAL A 235 4.62 2.91 10.24
N CYS A 236 4.01 1.74 9.98
CA CYS A 236 2.60 1.50 10.25
C CYS A 236 2.38 0.13 10.90
N TYR A 237 1.29 0.00 11.67
CA TYR A 237 0.66 -1.30 11.89
C TYR A 237 -0.24 -1.65 10.71
N HIS A 238 -0.29 -2.93 10.36
CA HIS A 238 -1.28 -3.50 9.46
C HIS A 238 -1.97 -4.67 10.16
N TYR A 239 -3.24 -4.49 10.47
CA TYR A 239 -4.03 -5.45 11.25
C TYR A 239 -4.50 -6.67 10.45
N GLU A 240 -3.78 -7.03 9.42
CA GLU A 240 -4.05 -8.05 8.42
C GLU A 240 -4.98 -9.18 8.88
N SER A 241 -5.88 -9.59 8.00
CA SER A 241 -6.75 -10.74 8.20
C SER A 241 -7.83 -10.63 9.30
N LYS A 242 -7.99 -9.49 9.99
CA LYS A 242 -9.14 -9.33 10.88
C LYS A 242 -10.46 -9.45 10.11
N SER A 243 -10.50 -8.89 8.91
CA SER A 243 -11.66 -9.01 8.00
C SER A 243 -11.80 -10.41 7.38
N ARG A 244 -10.67 -11.08 7.06
CA ARG A 244 -10.65 -12.40 6.40
C ARG A 244 -10.87 -13.57 7.35
N ARG A 245 -10.36 -13.53 8.57
CA ARG A 245 -10.53 -14.58 9.60
C ARG A 245 -12.00 -14.85 9.95
N GLU A 246 -12.84 -13.82 9.90
CA GLU A 246 -14.29 -13.98 10.15
C GLU A 246 -14.99 -14.75 9.03
N PHE A 247 -14.48 -14.74 7.79
CA PHE A 247 -15.05 -15.48 6.66
C PHE A 247 -14.48 -16.88 6.49
N LYS A 248 -13.66 -17.40 7.43
CA LYS A 248 -13.04 -18.75 7.38
C LYS A 248 -12.30 -19.06 6.07
N GLN A 249 -11.77 -18.06 5.38
CA GLN A 249 -10.91 -18.28 4.22
C GLN A 249 -9.50 -18.60 4.69
N GLU A 250 -9.21 -19.88 4.93
CA GLU A 250 -7.87 -20.35 5.30
C GLU A 250 -6.87 -20.23 4.15
N ASN A 251 -7.33 -20.22 2.89
CA ASN A 251 -6.51 -20.04 1.69
C ASN A 251 -7.09 -18.92 0.82
N TYR A 252 -6.62 -17.69 1.03
CA TYR A 252 -7.01 -16.53 0.21
C TYR A 252 -6.30 -16.47 -1.15
N MET A 253 -5.20 -17.22 -1.31
CA MET A 253 -4.52 -17.31 -2.60
C MET A 253 -5.23 -18.32 -3.48
N THR A 254 -5.86 -17.83 -4.55
CA THR A 254 -6.52 -18.73 -5.48
C THR A 254 -5.50 -19.46 -6.36
N ARG A 255 -5.88 -20.62 -6.89
CA ARG A 255 -5.05 -21.34 -7.86
C ARG A 255 -4.79 -20.46 -9.09
N ASN A 256 -5.79 -19.70 -9.53
CA ASN A 256 -5.69 -18.79 -10.67
C ASN A 256 -4.64 -17.70 -10.43
N ASP A 257 -4.61 -17.10 -9.23
CA ASP A 257 -3.64 -16.07 -8.87
C ASP A 257 -2.21 -16.63 -8.90
N HIS A 258 -1.99 -17.84 -8.36
CA HIS A 258 -0.70 -18.52 -8.42
C HIS A 258 -0.24 -18.82 -9.85
N GLU A 259 -1.12 -19.36 -10.68
CA GLU A 259 -0.80 -19.66 -12.07
C GLU A 259 -0.48 -18.38 -12.85
N ARG A 260 -1.19 -17.29 -12.59
CA ARG A 260 -0.99 -15.99 -13.23
C ARG A 260 0.35 -15.36 -12.87
N ILE A 261 0.69 -15.26 -11.58
CA ILE A 261 1.98 -14.70 -11.18
C ILE A 261 3.15 -15.57 -11.63
N SER A 262 3.01 -16.88 -11.57
CA SER A 262 4.05 -17.81 -12.04
C SER A 262 4.31 -17.65 -13.55
N ALA A 263 3.26 -17.51 -14.34
CA ALA A 263 3.37 -17.25 -15.78
C ALA A 263 4.00 -15.88 -16.07
N PHE A 264 3.68 -14.84 -15.26
CA PHE A 264 4.32 -13.54 -15.38
C PHE A 264 5.82 -13.61 -15.07
N LEU A 265 6.21 -14.23 -13.97
CA LEU A 265 7.61 -14.41 -13.57
C LEU A 265 8.41 -15.18 -14.62
N HIS A 266 7.85 -16.25 -15.15
CA HIS A 266 8.51 -17.04 -16.20
C HIS A 266 8.78 -16.22 -17.47
N ARG A 267 7.80 -15.46 -17.94
CA ARG A 267 7.95 -14.59 -19.14
C ARG A 267 8.97 -13.47 -18.97
N ASN A 268 9.16 -12.97 -17.74
CA ASN A 268 9.99 -11.80 -17.44
C ASN A 268 11.30 -12.15 -16.72
N GLN A 269 11.65 -13.44 -16.59
CA GLN A 269 12.76 -13.92 -15.76
C GLN A 269 14.10 -13.25 -16.09
N SER A 270 14.43 -13.08 -17.38
CA SER A 270 15.70 -12.47 -17.79
C SER A 270 15.84 -11.03 -17.34
N VAL A 271 14.76 -10.24 -17.44
CA VAL A 271 14.74 -8.83 -17.05
C VAL A 271 14.77 -8.69 -15.54
N LEU A 272 14.01 -9.53 -14.84
CA LEU A 272 14.00 -9.56 -13.38
C LEU A 272 15.37 -9.96 -12.81
N ASN A 273 16.08 -10.91 -13.43
CA ASN A 273 17.43 -11.28 -13.02
C ASN A 273 18.41 -10.09 -13.15
N GLN A 274 18.29 -9.26 -14.20
CA GLN A 274 19.10 -8.05 -14.33
C GLN A 274 18.80 -7.02 -13.25
N TYR A 275 17.53 -6.81 -12.92
CA TYR A 275 17.13 -5.93 -11.82
C TYR A 275 17.69 -6.41 -10.47
N LEU A 276 17.70 -7.73 -10.23
CA LEU A 276 18.27 -8.37 -9.05
C LEU A 276 19.79 -8.19 -8.95
N ALA A 277 20.49 -8.33 -10.07
CA ALA A 277 21.94 -8.18 -10.12
C ALA A 277 22.41 -6.72 -9.90
N ALA A 278 21.52 -5.75 -10.15
CA ALA A 278 21.78 -4.32 -9.98
C ALA A 278 21.30 -3.76 -8.62
N ALA A 279 20.70 -4.58 -7.79
CA ALA A 279 20.20 -4.25 -6.45
C ALA A 279 21.18 -4.68 -5.38
#